data_b93e0b47eaf267bf8f6bc1966b600432
#
_entry.id   b93e0b47eaf267bf8f6bc1966b600432
#
_cell.length_a   1.000
_cell.length_b   1.000
_cell.length_c   1.000
_cell.angle_alpha   90.00
_cell.angle_beta   90.00
_cell.angle_gamma   90.00
#
_symmetry.space_group_name_H-M   'P 1'
#
loop_
_entity.id
_entity.type
_entity.pdbx_description
1 polymer ?
#
loop_
_entity_poly.entity_id
_entity_poly.type
_entity_poly.pdbx_seq_one_letter_code
_entity_poly.pdbx_strand_id
1 'polypeptide(L)'
;MSNMTPFEIRLELLKMARDMLYDSYNAERDRLTQDWHIKCDTAKAKGETPPEHPALPSIPSEQDIITKAQTLNGFVSNISVPETKVTRKTA
;
A
#
# COMPACT_ATOMS: atom_id res chain seq x y z
N MET A 1 9.03 -6.57 -27.70
CA MET A 1 9.00 -6.07 -26.34
C MET A 1 9.90 -4.85 -26.18
N SER A 2 9.37 -3.83 -25.57
CA SER A 2 10.18 -2.64 -25.40
C SER A 2 11.16 -2.82 -24.24
N ASN A 3 12.31 -2.21 -24.41
CA ASN A 3 13.36 -2.24 -23.40
C ASN A 3 13.27 -0.96 -22.59
N MET A 4 12.85 -1.12 -21.34
CA MET A 4 12.75 0.02 -20.46
C MET A 4 14.14 0.36 -19.92
N THR A 5 14.43 1.64 -19.86
CA THR A 5 15.65 2.10 -19.21
C THR A 5 15.54 1.92 -17.71
N PRO A 6 16.64 1.87 -16.97
CA PRO A 6 16.58 1.83 -15.51
C PRO A 6 15.77 2.97 -14.92
N PHE A 7 15.83 4.15 -15.55
CA PHE A 7 15.05 5.28 -15.10
C PHE A 7 13.54 5.00 -15.24
N GLU A 8 13.13 4.46 -16.38
CA GLU A 8 11.73 4.14 -16.63
C GLU A 8 11.22 3.06 -15.68
N ILE A 9 12.05 2.06 -15.39
CA ILE A 9 11.70 1.01 -14.44
C ILE A 9 11.44 1.61 -13.06
N ARG A 10 12.33 2.50 -12.62
CA ARG A 10 12.16 3.15 -11.31
C ARG A 10 10.89 4.00 -11.27
N LEU A 11 10.60 4.69 -12.36
CA LEU A 11 9.40 5.51 -12.45
C LEU A 11 8.15 4.64 -12.33
N GLU A 12 8.12 3.52 -13.03
CA GLU A 12 6.99 2.60 -12.95
C GLU A 12 6.82 2.04 -11.54
N LEU A 13 7.94 1.72 -10.88
CA LEU A 13 7.88 1.22 -9.51
C LEU A 13 7.34 2.27 -8.55
N LEU A 14 7.70 3.54 -8.77
CA LEU A 14 7.16 4.63 -7.94
C LEU A 14 5.65 4.77 -8.13
N LYS A 15 5.18 4.65 -9.37
CA LYS A 15 3.76 4.72 -9.66
C LYS A 15 3.01 3.56 -9.01
N MET A 16 3.55 2.35 -9.12
CA MET A 16 2.94 1.18 -8.50
C MET A 16 2.90 1.31 -6.99
N ALA A 17 4.02 1.77 -6.40
CA ALA A 17 4.09 1.94 -4.96
C ALA A 17 3.05 2.95 -4.49
N ARG A 18 2.94 4.08 -5.18
CA ARG A 18 1.95 5.10 -4.86
C ARG A 18 0.54 4.52 -4.92
N ASP A 19 0.22 3.82 -6.00
CA ASP A 19 -1.11 3.27 -6.18
C ASP A 19 -1.45 2.26 -5.08
N MET A 20 -0.51 1.38 -4.75
CA MET A 20 -0.72 0.39 -3.70
C MET A 20 -0.94 1.03 -2.34
N LEU A 21 -0.15 2.07 -2.03
CA LEU A 21 -0.29 2.75 -0.75
C LEU A 21 -1.60 3.53 -0.66
N TYR A 22 -2.01 4.17 -1.75
CA TYR A 22 -3.27 4.90 -1.76
C TYR A 22 -4.46 3.95 -1.71
N ASP A 23 -4.37 2.80 -2.38
CA ASP A 23 -5.43 1.80 -2.30
C ASP A 23 -5.59 1.31 -0.86
N SER A 24 -4.47 1.02 -0.18
CA SER A 24 -4.49 0.59 1.22
C SER A 24 -5.05 1.69 2.12
N TYR A 25 -4.63 2.94 1.89
CA TYR A 25 -5.11 4.08 2.64
C TYR A 25 -6.62 4.24 2.49
N ASN A 26 -7.11 4.19 1.25
CA ASN A 26 -8.53 4.36 0.98
C ASN A 26 -9.37 3.23 1.61
N ALA A 27 -8.87 1.99 1.51
CA ALA A 27 -9.57 0.85 2.09
C ALA A 27 -9.66 0.98 3.61
N GLU A 28 -8.57 1.37 4.25
CA GLU A 28 -8.56 1.53 5.71
C GLU A 28 -9.46 2.69 6.14
N ARG A 29 -9.40 3.80 5.43
CA ARG A 29 -10.25 4.95 5.72
C ARG A 29 -11.73 4.56 5.61
N ASP A 30 -12.08 3.86 4.53
CA ASP A 30 -13.48 3.47 4.31
C ASP A 30 -13.93 2.49 5.38
N ARG A 31 -13.08 1.54 5.78
CA ARG A 31 -13.40 0.58 6.83
C ARG A 31 -13.66 1.28 8.16
N LEU A 32 -12.80 2.22 8.52
CA LEU A 32 -12.96 2.96 9.78
C LEU A 32 -14.21 3.82 9.76
N THR A 33 -14.48 4.47 8.64
CA THR A 33 -15.66 5.33 8.52
C THR A 33 -16.94 4.50 8.60
N GLN A 34 -16.98 3.37 7.93
CA GLN A 34 -18.14 2.50 7.92
C GLN A 34 -18.41 1.91 9.30
N ASP A 35 -17.32 1.47 9.98
CA ASP A 35 -17.45 0.95 11.34
C ASP A 35 -18.01 2.02 12.29
N TRP A 36 -17.55 3.25 12.13
CA TRP A 36 -18.03 4.36 12.94
C TRP A 36 -19.52 4.63 12.69
N HIS A 37 -19.97 4.59 11.42
CA HIS A 37 -21.38 4.76 11.10
C HIS A 37 -22.23 3.68 11.76
N ILE A 38 -21.77 2.44 11.74
CA ILE A 38 -22.49 1.33 12.39
C ILE A 38 -22.59 1.58 13.89
N LYS A 39 -21.52 2.03 14.51
CA LYS A 39 -21.51 2.32 15.95
C LYS A 39 -22.42 3.48 16.28
N CYS A 40 -22.48 4.49 15.43
CA CYS A 40 -23.40 5.61 15.61
C CYS A 40 -24.85 5.16 15.54
N ASP A 41 -25.17 4.32 14.55
CA ASP A 41 -26.52 3.81 14.40
C ASP A 41 -26.93 2.97 15.61
N THR A 42 -26.01 2.14 16.10
CA THR A 42 -26.26 1.31 17.28
C THR A 42 -26.51 2.18 18.52
N ALA A 43 -25.68 3.20 18.73
CA ALA A 43 -25.82 4.10 19.87
C ALA A 43 -27.15 4.85 19.78
N LYS A 44 -27.52 5.31 18.59
CA LYS A 44 -28.76 6.03 18.38
C LYS A 44 -29.96 5.14 18.71
N ALA A 45 -29.92 3.87 18.28
CA ALA A 45 -30.99 2.93 18.55
C ALA A 45 -31.14 2.68 20.05
N LYS A 46 -30.06 2.76 20.82
CA LYS A 46 -30.06 2.57 22.28
C LYS A 46 -30.29 3.85 23.04
N GLY A 47 -30.39 4.98 22.35
CA GLY A 47 -30.51 6.28 23.01
C GLY A 47 -29.23 6.75 23.66
N GLU A 48 -28.08 6.21 23.25
CA GLU A 48 -26.78 6.57 23.79
C GLU A 48 -26.10 7.63 22.93
N THR A 49 -25.09 8.29 23.52
CA THR A 49 -24.32 9.27 22.79
C THR A 49 -23.46 8.57 21.73
N PRO A 50 -23.49 9.03 20.46
CA PRO A 50 -22.66 8.44 19.42
C PRO A 50 -21.18 8.59 19.75
N PRO A 51 -20.33 7.62 19.34
CA PRO A 51 -18.88 7.73 19.55
C PRO A 51 -18.29 8.83 18.70
N GLU A 52 -17.12 9.29 19.11
CA GLU A 52 -16.39 10.28 18.33
C GLU A 52 -15.91 9.69 17.02
N HIS A 53 -15.71 10.56 16.04
CA HIS A 53 -15.15 10.15 14.76
C HIS A 53 -13.77 9.52 14.98
N PRO A 54 -13.50 8.35 14.36
CA PRO A 54 -12.22 7.69 14.57
C PRO A 54 -11.07 8.48 13.95
N ALA A 55 -9.88 8.24 14.48
CA ALA A 55 -8.66 8.77 13.87
C ALA A 55 -8.46 8.06 12.54
N LEU A 56 -8.40 8.81 11.46
CA LEU A 56 -8.21 8.25 10.14
C LEU A 56 -6.72 8.02 9.87
N PRO A 57 -6.38 7.07 8.98
CA PRO A 57 -4.97 6.83 8.67
C PRO A 57 -4.36 8.04 7.99
N SER A 58 -3.04 8.16 8.11
CA SER A 58 -2.31 9.24 7.47
C SER A 58 -2.17 8.98 5.97
N ILE A 59 -2.24 10.05 5.19
CA ILE A 59 -2.00 9.96 3.76
C ILE A 59 -0.54 9.54 3.55
N PRO A 60 -0.27 8.58 2.62
CA PRO A 60 1.11 8.17 2.37
C PRO A 60 2.00 9.35 2.01
N SER A 61 3.18 9.39 2.62
CA SER A 61 4.15 10.45 2.36
C SER A 61 5.04 10.07 1.17
N GLU A 62 5.80 11.06 0.70
CA GLU A 62 6.78 10.78 -0.36
C GLU A 62 7.78 9.72 0.10
N GLN A 63 8.21 9.78 1.35
CA GLN A 63 9.14 8.79 1.88
C GLN A 63 8.53 7.40 1.91
N ASP A 64 7.25 7.30 2.26
CA ASP A 64 6.55 6.02 2.23
C ASP A 64 6.55 5.43 0.83
N ILE A 65 6.29 6.27 -0.16
CA ILE A 65 6.26 5.84 -1.57
C ILE A 65 7.64 5.36 -2.00
N ILE A 66 8.67 6.10 -1.67
CA ILE A 66 10.04 5.75 -2.02
C ILE A 66 10.45 4.43 -1.37
N THR A 67 10.16 4.27 -0.09
CA THR A 67 10.47 3.04 0.63
C THR A 67 9.74 1.84 0.03
N LYS A 68 8.46 2.02 -0.31
CA LYS A 68 7.69 0.94 -0.95
C LYS A 68 8.26 0.58 -2.31
N ALA A 69 8.64 1.59 -3.09
CA ALA A 69 9.24 1.36 -4.40
C ALA A 69 10.56 0.60 -4.29
N GLN A 70 11.37 0.92 -3.29
CA GLN A 70 12.62 0.22 -3.05
C GLN A 70 12.37 -1.25 -2.70
N THR A 71 11.36 -1.51 -1.91
CA THR A 71 10.98 -2.87 -1.56
C THR A 71 10.55 -3.65 -2.79
N LEU A 72 9.74 -3.04 -3.65
CA LEU A 72 9.29 -3.67 -4.88
C LEU A 72 10.46 -3.93 -5.82
N ASN A 73 11.39 -2.98 -5.92
CA ASN A 73 12.57 -3.14 -6.75
C ASN A 73 13.44 -4.30 -6.29
N GLY A 74 13.59 -4.45 -4.98
CA GLY A 74 14.33 -5.57 -4.41
C GLY A 74 13.71 -6.90 -4.78
N PHE A 75 12.40 -6.99 -4.69
CA PHE A 75 11.68 -8.20 -5.04
C PHE A 75 11.86 -8.56 -6.51
N VAL A 76 11.68 -7.57 -7.39
CA VAL A 76 11.82 -7.78 -8.83
C VAL A 76 13.25 -8.21 -9.17
N SER A 77 14.24 -7.55 -8.58
CA SER A 77 15.63 -7.88 -8.82
C SER A 77 15.97 -9.31 -8.40
N ASN A 78 15.43 -9.75 -7.28
CA ASN A 78 15.67 -11.10 -6.79
C ASN A 78 15.04 -12.15 -7.71
N ILE A 79 13.90 -11.84 -8.28
CA ILE A 79 13.24 -12.78 -9.20
C ILE A 79 13.99 -12.88 -10.52
N SER A 80 14.48 -11.78 -11.02
CA SER A 80 15.11 -11.74 -12.34
C SER A 80 16.48 -12.39 -12.38
N VAL A 81 17.12 -12.54 -11.23
CA VAL A 81 18.42 -13.21 -11.17
C VAL A 81 18.21 -14.68 -11.24
N PRO A 82 18.31 -15.25 -11.66
CA PRO A 82 18.16 -16.39 -11.50
C PRO A 82 18.55 -17.23 -11.65
N GLU A 83 18.04 -17.18 -11.97
CA GLU A 83 18.02 -17.84 -11.89
C GLU A 83 18.84 -18.37 -11.75
N THR A 84 19.31 -17.98 -11.66
CA THR A 84 19.97 -18.30 -11.06
C THR A 84 20.30 -18.51 -10.49
N LYS A 85 20.39 -18.51 -10.47
CA LYS A 85 20.52 -18.86 -9.65
C LYS A 85 20.55 -19.23 -9.17
N VAL A 86 20.66 -19.40 -9.41
CA VAL A 86 20.57 -19.88 -8.72
C VAL A 86 20.88 -20.12 -8.49
N THR A 87 21.07 -20.33 -8.80
CA THR A 87 21.21 -20.68 -8.30
C THR A 87 21.61 -20.71 -8.03
N ARG A 88 21.94 -20.86 -8.31
CA ARG A 88 22.24 -21.09 -7.76
C ARG A 88 22.59 -21.26 -7.37
N LYS A 89 22.70 -21.30 -7.53
CA LYS A 89 22.96 -21.73 -7.07
C LYS A 89 23.25 -22.10 -6.82
N THR A 90 23.36 -22.13 -7.35
CA THR A 90 23.55 -22.67 -7.03
C THR A 90 23.91 -22.84 -6.86
N ALA A 91 24.18 -22.95 -7.45
CA ALA A 91 24.43 -23.28 -6.97
C ALA A 91 24.69 -23.36 -6.79
#